data_5b10ebf68186e813893985a1460b48bc
#
_entry.id   5b10ebf68186e813893985a1460b48bc
#
_cell.length_a   1.000
_cell.length_b   1.000
_cell.length_c   1.000
_cell.angle_alpha   90.00
_cell.angle_beta   90.00
_cell.angle_gamma   90.00
#
_symmetry.space_group_name_H-M   'P 1'
#
loop_
_entity.id
_entity.type
_entity.pdbx_description
1 polymer ?
#
loop_
_entity_poly.entity_id
_entity_poly.type
_entity_poly.pdbx_seq_one_letter_code
_entity_poly.pdbx_strand_id
1 'polypeptide(L)'
;MLKIIKTEGNARRGEFVTPHGTVQTPAFMNVATCGAIKGAVSALDLKQIKCQVQLCNTYHLHLRPGDEKVKQMGGLHKFTRWYGPILTDSGGFQVFSLAKLRNIKEEGVYFNSHIDGRKIFMGPEESMRIQSNLGSTIAMAFDECVENPSPYDYTKKSVERTTRWLKRCIAEMNRLNSLEDTINREQMLFGINQGGIYNDLRINHMKEIADLDLPGYSIGGLAVGEPTEKMYEIIEAVEPYAPKDKPRYLMGVGTPVNILEGIARGIDIFDCVMPSRNARHGQLFTWEGVRNINNAKYEVDERPIDEHCDCPVCQNFSRAYIRHLLKSGEMLGMRLAVLHNLYFYNNLTAVIREQLDNGTFTEYYNKYRNILGVRI
;
A
#
# COMPACT_ATOMS: atom_id res chain seq x y z
N MET A 1 8.47 -6.69 -15.51
CA MET A 1 7.35 -6.67 -16.48
C MET A 1 6.20 -7.47 -15.90
N LEU A 2 4.97 -7.00 -16.03
CA LEU A 2 3.77 -7.74 -15.63
C LEU A 2 3.32 -8.63 -16.79
N LYS A 3 3.28 -9.94 -16.54
CA LYS A 3 2.70 -10.91 -17.49
C LYS A 3 1.22 -11.10 -17.13
N ILE A 4 0.32 -10.64 -17.98
CA ILE A 4 -1.12 -10.90 -17.83
C ILE A 4 -1.40 -12.35 -18.23
N ILE A 5 -2.04 -13.10 -17.34
CA ILE A 5 -2.42 -14.50 -17.53
C ILE A 5 -3.87 -14.57 -18.04
N LYS A 6 -4.77 -13.81 -17.39
CA LYS A 6 -6.19 -13.80 -17.71
C LYS A 6 -6.82 -12.46 -17.38
N THR A 7 -7.90 -12.12 -18.07
CA THR A 7 -8.71 -10.93 -17.79
C THR A 7 -10.18 -11.30 -17.78
N GLU A 8 -10.96 -10.58 -16.96
CA GLU A 8 -12.42 -10.64 -16.95
C GLU A 8 -12.94 -9.22 -16.74
N GLY A 9 -13.52 -8.64 -17.80
CA GLY A 9 -13.70 -7.19 -17.88
C GLY A 9 -12.36 -6.47 -17.80
N ASN A 10 -12.24 -5.46 -16.90
CA ASN A 10 -10.99 -4.78 -16.65
C ASN A 10 -10.13 -5.48 -15.56
N ALA A 11 -10.70 -6.44 -14.82
CA ALA A 11 -9.95 -7.19 -13.81
C ALA A 11 -8.86 -8.05 -14.45
N ARG A 12 -7.65 -8.03 -13.85
CA ARG A 12 -6.46 -8.64 -14.44
C ARG A 12 -5.82 -9.63 -13.46
N ARG A 13 -5.60 -10.86 -13.92
CA ARG A 13 -4.78 -11.87 -13.27
C ARG A 13 -3.39 -11.84 -13.90
N GLY A 14 -2.35 -11.63 -13.11
CA GLY A 14 -1.00 -11.54 -13.66
C GLY A 14 0.11 -12.01 -12.73
N GLU A 15 1.32 -12.02 -13.28
CA GLU A 15 2.58 -12.29 -12.57
C GLU A 15 3.52 -11.10 -12.76
N PHE A 16 3.87 -10.46 -11.67
CA PHE A 16 4.83 -9.36 -11.67
C PHE A 16 6.18 -9.84 -11.15
N VAL A 17 7.14 -9.97 -12.06
CA VAL A 17 8.50 -10.41 -11.73
C VAL A 17 9.29 -9.26 -11.14
N THR A 18 9.91 -9.49 -9.98
CA THR A 18 10.77 -8.54 -9.27
C THR A 18 12.11 -9.18 -8.91
N PRO A 19 13.14 -8.39 -8.56
CA PRO A 19 14.44 -8.92 -8.11
C PRO A 19 14.37 -9.84 -6.88
N HIS A 20 13.30 -9.72 -6.06
CA HIS A 20 13.14 -10.51 -4.83
C HIS A 20 11.98 -11.51 -4.90
N GLY A 21 11.55 -11.89 -6.09
CA GLY A 21 10.51 -12.88 -6.33
C GLY A 21 9.35 -12.37 -7.17
N THR A 22 8.48 -13.29 -7.56
CA THR A 22 7.31 -13.00 -8.39
C THR A 22 6.09 -12.71 -7.50
N VAL A 23 5.44 -11.59 -7.75
CA VAL A 23 4.17 -11.21 -7.12
C VAL A 23 3.01 -11.67 -7.98
N GLN A 24 2.13 -12.50 -7.41
CA GLN A 24 0.88 -12.90 -8.05
C GLN A 24 -0.15 -11.79 -7.87
N THR A 25 -0.63 -11.20 -8.97
CA THR A 25 -1.61 -10.11 -8.93
C THR A 25 -3.03 -10.60 -9.26
N PRO A 26 -4.08 -9.98 -8.67
CA PRO A 26 -4.07 -8.89 -7.70
C PRO A 26 -3.42 -9.24 -6.35
N ALA A 27 -2.79 -8.26 -5.69
CA ALA A 27 -2.10 -8.45 -4.43
C ALA A 27 -2.34 -7.29 -3.45
N PHE A 28 -2.34 -7.61 -2.15
CA PHE A 28 -2.34 -6.62 -1.07
C PHE A 28 -0.98 -6.57 -0.40
N MET A 29 -0.42 -5.37 -0.25
CA MET A 29 0.85 -5.13 0.45
C MET A 29 0.60 -4.84 1.93
N ASN A 30 1.26 -5.59 2.80
CA ASN A 30 1.11 -5.41 4.23
C ASN A 30 2.03 -4.28 4.73
N VAL A 31 1.43 -3.24 5.35
CA VAL A 31 2.13 -2.02 5.77
C VAL A 31 2.92 -2.24 7.05
N ALA A 32 4.23 -2.32 6.92
CA ALA A 32 5.22 -2.48 7.99
C ALA A 32 6.03 -1.18 8.18
N THR A 33 5.41 -0.16 8.67
CA THR A 33 5.89 1.24 8.76
C THR A 33 7.40 1.36 9.04
N CYS A 34 7.90 0.71 10.09
CA CYS A 34 9.32 0.73 10.49
C CYS A 34 9.98 -0.65 10.32
N GLY A 35 9.63 -1.42 9.30
CA GLY A 35 10.11 -2.78 9.09
C GLY A 35 9.40 -3.84 9.93
N ALA A 36 8.33 -3.44 10.65
CA ALA A 36 7.44 -4.33 11.39
C ALA A 36 6.02 -3.77 11.36
N ILE A 37 5.01 -4.64 11.38
CA ILE A 37 3.62 -4.20 11.39
C ILE A 37 3.18 -3.88 12.83
N LYS A 38 2.54 -2.73 13.01
CA LYS A 38 1.97 -2.35 14.32
C LYS A 38 0.95 -3.40 14.78
N GLY A 39 1.18 -3.96 15.95
CA GLY A 39 0.45 -5.12 16.48
C GLY A 39 1.36 -6.35 16.63
N ALA A 40 2.69 -6.10 16.70
CA ALA A 40 3.72 -7.12 16.97
C ALA A 40 3.76 -8.26 15.93
N VAL A 41 3.63 -7.92 14.64
CA VAL A 41 3.73 -8.87 13.53
C VAL A 41 5.09 -8.74 12.86
N SER A 42 5.83 -9.83 12.84
CA SER A 42 7.19 -9.95 12.32
C SER A 42 7.21 -10.54 10.90
N ALA A 43 8.40 -10.57 10.29
CA ALA A 43 8.63 -11.26 9.01
C ALA A 43 8.30 -12.77 9.05
N LEU A 44 8.42 -13.41 10.21
CA LEU A 44 8.03 -14.82 10.38
C LEU A 44 6.51 -14.99 10.27
N ASP A 45 5.76 -14.09 10.89
CA ASP A 45 4.30 -14.10 10.84
C ASP A 45 3.79 -13.82 9.41
N LEU A 46 4.46 -12.93 8.67
CA LEU A 46 4.10 -12.58 7.29
C LEU A 46 4.09 -13.81 6.36
N LYS A 47 4.99 -14.77 6.58
CA LYS A 47 5.00 -16.02 5.81
C LYS A 47 3.73 -16.86 6.09
N GLN A 48 3.28 -16.89 7.35
CA GLN A 48 2.09 -17.66 7.76
C GLN A 48 0.79 -17.04 7.25
N ILE A 49 0.76 -15.73 7.05
CA ILE A 49 -0.42 -15.00 6.59
C ILE A 49 -0.45 -14.76 5.07
N LYS A 50 0.29 -15.53 4.28
CA LYS A 50 0.30 -15.47 2.81
C LYS A 50 0.71 -14.09 2.25
N CYS A 51 1.51 -13.32 2.98
CA CYS A 51 2.01 -12.03 2.51
C CYS A 51 2.94 -12.22 1.32
N GLN A 52 2.75 -11.43 0.25
CA GLN A 52 3.63 -11.45 -0.91
C GLN A 52 4.58 -10.25 -0.94
N VAL A 53 4.08 -9.08 -0.52
CA VAL A 53 4.84 -7.83 -0.56
C VAL A 53 4.68 -7.10 0.77
N GLN A 54 5.80 -6.65 1.35
CA GLN A 54 5.82 -5.77 2.50
C GLN A 54 6.01 -4.32 2.05
N LEU A 55 5.24 -3.39 2.61
CA LEU A 55 5.46 -1.96 2.41
C LEU A 55 6.12 -1.35 3.64
N CYS A 56 7.23 -0.61 3.45
CA CYS A 56 7.91 0.14 4.51
C CYS A 56 7.89 1.64 4.21
N ASN A 57 7.85 2.47 5.27
CA ASN A 57 7.79 3.91 5.10
C ASN A 57 9.17 4.55 5.14
N THR A 58 9.56 5.17 4.05
CA THR A 58 10.83 5.88 3.86
C THR A 58 11.06 6.96 4.92
N TYR A 59 10.09 7.82 5.15
CA TYR A 59 10.17 8.89 6.14
C TYR A 59 10.45 8.37 7.56
N HIS A 60 9.70 7.37 8.01
CA HIS A 60 9.86 6.83 9.36
C HIS A 60 11.21 6.14 9.55
N LEU A 61 11.66 5.37 8.55
CA LEU A 61 12.93 4.66 8.60
C LEU A 61 14.14 5.61 8.48
N HIS A 62 14.02 6.69 7.70
CA HIS A 62 15.02 7.76 7.64
C HIS A 62 15.18 8.45 9.00
N LEU A 63 14.08 8.77 9.69
CA LEU A 63 14.15 9.39 11.01
C LEU A 63 14.69 8.43 12.08
N ARG A 64 14.26 7.17 12.03
CA ARG A 64 14.63 6.16 13.03
C ARG A 64 14.52 4.74 12.45
N PRO A 65 15.60 3.96 12.36
CA PRO A 65 16.91 4.19 12.99
C PRO A 65 17.85 5.10 12.18
N GLY A 66 17.48 5.47 10.93
CA GLY A 66 18.27 6.14 9.93
C GLY A 66 18.62 5.20 8.78
N ASP A 67 18.41 5.63 7.55
CA ASP A 67 18.62 4.84 6.33
C ASP A 67 20.08 4.39 6.16
N GLU A 68 21.04 5.22 6.55
CA GLU A 68 22.47 4.85 6.50
C GLU A 68 22.80 3.68 7.44
N LYS A 69 22.17 3.61 8.62
CA LYS A 69 22.35 2.46 9.52
C LYS A 69 21.73 1.21 8.93
N VAL A 70 20.58 1.33 8.26
CA VAL A 70 19.94 0.21 7.56
C VAL A 70 20.84 -0.26 6.41
N LYS A 71 21.47 0.66 5.65
CA LYS A 71 22.47 0.35 4.62
C LYS A 71 23.64 -0.45 5.21
N GLN A 72 24.22 0.02 6.34
CA GLN A 72 25.32 -0.68 7.03
C GLN A 72 24.93 -2.09 7.48
N MET A 73 23.65 -2.33 7.79
CA MET A 73 23.09 -3.65 8.13
C MET A 73 22.73 -4.51 6.90
N GLY A 74 23.00 -4.02 5.69
CA GLY A 74 22.76 -4.72 4.42
C GLY A 74 21.38 -4.57 3.85
N GLY A 75 20.69 -3.45 4.15
CA GLY A 75 19.37 -3.10 3.65
C GLY A 75 18.22 -3.73 4.41
N LEU A 76 16.97 -3.34 4.05
CA LEU A 76 15.75 -3.76 4.75
C LEU A 76 15.57 -5.28 4.77
N HIS A 77 15.83 -5.96 3.67
CA HIS A 77 15.64 -7.41 3.58
C HIS A 77 16.46 -8.15 4.65
N LYS A 78 17.73 -7.78 4.81
CA LYS A 78 18.62 -8.37 5.81
C LYS A 78 18.27 -7.89 7.23
N PHE A 79 17.93 -6.61 7.36
CA PHE A 79 17.60 -5.97 8.65
C PHE A 79 16.32 -6.55 9.26
N THR A 80 15.27 -6.76 8.43
CA THR A 80 13.96 -7.27 8.90
C THR A 80 13.82 -8.79 8.82
N ARG A 81 14.72 -9.47 8.12
CA ARG A 81 14.66 -10.91 7.81
C ARG A 81 13.46 -11.28 6.91
N TRP A 82 12.97 -10.32 6.15
CA TRP A 82 12.00 -10.54 5.08
C TRP A 82 12.71 -10.51 3.73
N TYR A 83 12.71 -11.63 3.01
CA TYR A 83 13.44 -11.78 1.74
C TYR A 83 12.52 -11.75 0.51
N GLY A 84 11.23 -11.62 0.69
CA GLY A 84 10.29 -11.32 -0.38
C GLY A 84 10.33 -9.84 -0.80
N PRO A 85 9.55 -9.45 -1.82
CA PRO A 85 9.49 -8.07 -2.29
C PRO A 85 9.14 -7.08 -1.18
N ILE A 86 9.85 -5.93 -1.16
CA ILE A 86 9.57 -4.78 -0.30
C ILE A 86 9.37 -3.57 -1.20
N LEU A 87 8.25 -2.86 -0.99
CA LEU A 87 8.04 -1.53 -1.54
C LEU A 87 8.35 -0.49 -0.46
N THR A 88 9.09 0.57 -0.81
CA THR A 88 9.21 1.77 0.03
C THR A 88 8.42 2.90 -0.59
N ASP A 89 7.61 3.59 0.22
CA ASP A 89 6.93 4.81 -0.22
C ASP A 89 7.93 5.94 -0.47
N SER A 90 7.49 7.04 -1.09
CA SER A 90 8.36 8.18 -1.39
C SER A 90 8.77 8.99 -0.15
N GLY A 91 8.06 8.83 0.96
CA GLY A 91 8.11 9.72 2.14
C GLY A 91 7.31 11.01 1.96
N GLY A 92 6.87 11.34 0.74
CA GLY A 92 6.15 12.56 0.42
C GLY A 92 4.84 12.71 1.20
N PHE A 93 3.99 11.68 1.20
CA PHE A 93 2.71 11.74 1.91
C PHE A 93 2.87 12.01 3.41
N GLN A 94 3.86 11.43 4.08
CA GLN A 94 4.12 11.67 5.51
C GLN A 94 4.60 13.09 5.74
N VAL A 95 5.42 13.63 4.86
CA VAL A 95 5.81 15.05 4.87
C VAL A 95 4.59 15.95 4.71
N PHE A 96 3.65 15.60 3.81
CA PHE A 96 2.42 16.37 3.60
C PHE A 96 1.41 16.24 4.74
N SER A 97 1.26 15.06 5.33
CA SER A 97 0.23 14.77 6.35
C SER A 97 0.67 15.12 7.79
N LEU A 98 1.96 15.01 8.11
CA LEU A 98 2.47 15.19 9.48
C LEU A 98 3.08 16.57 9.72
N ALA A 99 3.53 17.27 8.69
CA ALA A 99 4.15 18.58 8.82
C ALA A 99 3.13 19.71 8.78
N LYS A 100 2.78 20.26 9.94
CA LYS A 100 1.90 21.45 10.05
C LYS A 100 2.49 22.70 9.38
N LEU A 101 3.82 22.79 9.29
CA LEU A 101 4.55 23.88 8.64
C LEU A 101 5.47 23.25 7.58
N ARG A 102 4.98 23.23 6.34
CA ARG A 102 5.73 22.79 5.16
C ARG A 102 5.93 23.94 4.20
N ASN A 103 7.13 24.03 3.64
CA ASN A 103 7.44 24.96 2.57
C ASN A 103 7.82 24.15 1.33
N ILE A 104 6.89 24.09 0.37
CA ILE A 104 7.07 23.37 -0.89
C ILE A 104 7.71 24.31 -1.87
N LYS A 105 8.84 23.89 -2.42
CA LYS A 105 9.59 24.60 -3.45
C LYS A 105 9.86 23.68 -4.63
N GLU A 106 10.46 24.21 -5.69
CA GLU A 106 10.81 23.40 -6.86
C GLU A 106 11.90 22.37 -6.54
N GLU A 107 12.84 22.71 -5.67
CA GLU A 107 13.90 21.80 -5.24
C GLU A 107 13.39 20.64 -4.38
N GLY A 108 12.33 20.84 -3.58
CA GLY A 108 11.79 19.86 -2.65
C GLY A 108 10.99 20.52 -1.52
N VAL A 109 10.88 19.84 -0.38
CA VAL A 109 10.07 20.26 0.77
C VAL A 109 10.93 20.42 2.01
N TYR A 110 10.81 21.57 2.67
CA TYR A 110 11.38 21.82 4.00
C TYR A 110 10.29 21.61 5.06
N PHE A 111 10.60 20.86 6.09
CA PHE A 111 9.67 20.57 7.17
C PHE A 111 10.40 20.24 8.48
N ASN A 112 9.66 20.16 9.58
CA ASN A 112 10.23 19.79 10.87
C ASN A 112 9.87 18.34 11.23
N SER A 113 10.86 17.59 11.72
CA SER A 113 10.67 16.24 12.25
C SER A 113 9.63 16.24 13.38
N HIS A 114 8.67 15.34 13.32
CA HIS A 114 7.66 15.16 14.38
C HIS A 114 8.24 14.49 15.65
N ILE A 115 9.49 13.97 15.60
CA ILE A 115 10.14 13.28 16.70
C ILE A 115 10.91 14.28 17.59
N ASP A 116 11.71 15.16 16.98
CA ASP A 116 12.68 16.01 17.65
C ASP A 116 12.65 17.47 17.19
N GLY A 117 11.75 17.82 16.28
CA GLY A 117 11.56 19.18 15.78
C GLY A 117 12.68 19.70 14.85
N ARG A 118 13.73 18.92 14.55
CA ARG A 118 14.82 19.34 13.65
C ARG A 118 14.28 19.62 12.25
N LYS A 119 14.89 20.59 11.59
CA LYS A 119 14.60 20.91 10.20
C LYS A 119 15.15 19.81 9.28
N ILE A 120 14.33 19.37 8.35
CA ILE A 120 14.65 18.34 7.35
C ILE A 120 14.31 18.90 5.98
N PHE A 121 15.15 18.60 5.01
CA PHE A 121 14.87 18.77 3.59
C PHE A 121 14.65 17.40 2.97
N MET A 122 13.64 17.26 2.12
CA MET A 122 13.39 16.09 1.31
C MET A 122 12.96 16.52 -0.09
N GLY A 123 13.70 16.10 -1.07
CA GLY A 123 13.40 16.28 -2.47
C GLY A 123 13.53 14.96 -3.22
N PRO A 124 13.41 14.99 -4.55
CA PRO A 124 13.53 13.79 -5.38
C PRO A 124 14.82 13.01 -5.13
N GLU A 125 15.97 13.68 -5.13
CA GLU A 125 17.27 13.03 -4.96
C GLU A 125 17.44 12.46 -3.55
N GLU A 126 17.01 13.19 -2.50
CA GLU A 126 17.07 12.72 -1.13
C GLU A 126 16.18 11.47 -0.93
N SER A 127 14.97 11.52 -1.47
CA SER A 127 14.04 10.37 -1.40
C SER A 127 14.63 9.15 -2.09
N MET A 128 15.20 9.31 -3.30
CA MET A 128 15.83 8.19 -4.01
C MET A 128 17.05 7.65 -3.25
N ARG A 129 17.92 8.53 -2.73
CA ARG A 129 19.09 8.13 -1.93
C ARG A 129 18.66 7.34 -0.67
N ILE A 130 17.64 7.80 0.04
CA ILE A 130 17.14 7.11 1.23
C ILE A 130 16.60 5.73 0.85
N GLN A 131 15.77 5.62 -0.18
CA GLN A 131 15.21 4.34 -0.63
C GLN A 131 16.28 3.39 -1.17
N SER A 132 17.32 3.91 -1.83
CA SER A 132 18.50 3.14 -2.25
C SER A 132 19.28 2.60 -1.06
N ASN A 133 19.50 3.40 0.00
CA ASN A 133 20.12 2.95 1.24
C ASN A 133 19.28 1.88 1.95
N LEU A 134 17.96 2.00 1.92
CA LEU A 134 17.04 0.98 2.43
C LEU A 134 17.07 -0.31 1.59
N GLY A 135 17.43 -0.23 0.31
CA GLY A 135 17.59 -1.38 -0.58
C GLY A 135 16.30 -2.11 -0.86
N SER A 136 15.17 -1.39 -0.94
CA SER A 136 13.86 -1.99 -1.26
C SER A 136 13.84 -2.57 -2.69
N THR A 137 12.87 -3.42 -2.97
CA THR A 137 12.62 -3.97 -4.31
C THR A 137 12.04 -2.92 -5.24
N ILE A 138 11.07 -2.16 -4.72
CA ILE A 138 10.34 -1.12 -5.45
C ILE A 138 10.44 0.17 -4.63
N ALA A 139 10.90 1.23 -5.28
CA ALA A 139 10.89 2.59 -4.77
C ALA A 139 9.78 3.39 -5.42
N MET A 140 9.12 4.26 -4.65
CA MET A 140 8.14 5.20 -5.18
C MET A 140 8.79 6.54 -5.50
N ALA A 141 8.43 7.14 -6.64
CA ALA A 141 8.88 8.49 -6.98
C ALA A 141 8.38 9.51 -5.94
N PHE A 142 9.20 10.54 -5.70
CA PHE A 142 8.80 11.64 -4.82
C PHE A 142 7.77 12.52 -5.55
N ASP A 143 6.63 12.74 -4.90
CA ASP A 143 5.47 13.41 -5.48
C ASP A 143 4.86 14.43 -4.54
N GLU A 144 4.00 15.29 -5.06
CA GLU A 144 3.18 16.19 -4.26
C GLU A 144 1.72 15.71 -4.24
N CYS A 145 1.29 15.21 -3.07
CA CYS A 145 -0.10 14.89 -2.80
C CYS A 145 -0.84 16.16 -2.33
N VAL A 146 -1.80 16.64 -3.13
CA VAL A 146 -2.62 17.80 -2.76
C VAL A 146 -3.73 17.41 -1.77
N GLU A 147 -4.18 18.38 -0.97
CA GLU A 147 -5.33 18.21 -0.08
C GLU A 147 -6.63 18.11 -0.89
N ASN A 148 -7.65 17.49 -0.33
CA ASN A 148 -8.97 17.49 -0.91
C ASN A 148 -9.96 18.23 0.02
N PRO A 149 -10.66 19.28 -0.47
CA PRO A 149 -10.61 19.84 -1.82
C PRO A 149 -9.36 20.71 -2.07
N SER A 150 -8.90 20.75 -3.32
CA SER A 150 -7.81 21.62 -3.76
C SER A 150 -8.24 22.41 -5.01
N PRO A 151 -7.88 23.72 -5.15
CA PRO A 151 -8.21 24.48 -6.35
C PRO A 151 -7.58 23.89 -7.61
N TYR A 152 -8.28 23.98 -8.74
CA TYR A 152 -7.81 23.43 -10.03
C TYR A 152 -6.43 23.94 -10.43
N ASP A 153 -6.22 25.26 -10.41
CA ASP A 153 -4.94 25.87 -10.83
C ASP A 153 -3.77 25.48 -9.95
N TYR A 154 -4.01 25.30 -8.64
CA TYR A 154 -2.98 24.78 -7.73
C TYR A 154 -2.68 23.32 -8.04
N THR A 155 -3.71 22.49 -8.20
CA THR A 155 -3.59 21.06 -8.53
C THR A 155 -2.83 20.88 -9.85
N LYS A 156 -3.12 21.69 -10.86
CA LYS A 156 -2.39 21.69 -12.15
C LYS A 156 -0.90 21.96 -11.96
N LYS A 157 -0.53 23.01 -11.22
CA LYS A 157 0.88 23.34 -10.92
C LYS A 157 1.56 22.23 -10.11
N SER A 158 0.85 21.59 -9.19
CA SER A 158 1.33 20.45 -8.42
C SER A 158 1.62 19.24 -9.30
N VAL A 159 0.74 18.93 -10.24
CA VAL A 159 0.95 17.87 -11.25
C VAL A 159 2.19 18.13 -12.09
N GLU A 160 2.33 19.34 -12.63
CA GLU A 160 3.50 19.73 -13.41
C GLU A 160 4.81 19.61 -12.62
N ARG A 161 4.80 19.97 -11.31
CA ARG A 161 5.93 19.79 -10.40
C ARG A 161 6.22 18.31 -10.16
N THR A 162 5.19 17.51 -9.93
CA THR A 162 5.32 16.05 -9.72
C THR A 162 5.98 15.39 -10.94
N THR A 163 5.63 15.78 -12.16
CA THR A 163 6.30 15.30 -13.38
C THR A 163 7.79 15.68 -13.42
N ARG A 164 8.12 16.94 -13.10
CA ARG A 164 9.54 17.36 -13.04
C ARG A 164 10.31 16.61 -11.97
N TRP A 165 9.71 16.41 -10.80
CA TRP A 165 10.29 15.61 -9.73
C TRP A 165 10.47 14.13 -10.12
N LEU A 166 9.51 13.53 -10.84
CA LEU A 166 9.64 12.19 -11.36
C LEU A 166 10.86 12.04 -12.29
N LYS A 167 11.08 13.00 -13.20
CA LYS A 167 12.25 12.99 -14.09
C LYS A 167 13.56 13.06 -13.30
N ARG A 168 13.62 13.84 -12.23
CA ARG A 168 14.77 13.89 -11.30
C ARG A 168 14.94 12.56 -10.54
N CYS A 169 13.84 11.95 -10.06
CA CYS A 169 13.88 10.63 -9.44
C CYS A 169 14.46 9.56 -10.37
N ILE A 170 14.05 9.56 -11.66
CA ILE A 170 14.57 8.62 -12.67
C ILE A 170 16.09 8.80 -12.84
N ALA A 171 16.54 10.03 -13.02
CA ALA A 171 17.96 10.35 -13.20
C ALA A 171 18.79 9.89 -11.98
N GLU A 172 18.34 10.22 -10.77
CA GLU A 172 19.02 9.84 -9.54
C GLU A 172 18.98 8.32 -9.28
N MET A 173 17.85 7.66 -9.54
CA MET A 173 17.75 6.21 -9.39
C MET A 173 18.73 5.49 -10.33
N ASN A 174 18.83 5.92 -11.59
CA ASN A 174 19.76 5.34 -12.55
C ASN A 174 21.22 5.55 -12.10
N ARG A 175 21.55 6.74 -11.58
CA ARG A 175 22.87 7.01 -11.01
C ARG A 175 23.17 6.12 -9.82
N LEU A 176 22.24 5.99 -8.87
CA LEU A 176 22.40 5.16 -7.67
C LEU A 176 22.56 3.68 -8.03
N ASN A 177 21.73 3.16 -8.94
CA ASN A 177 21.78 1.77 -9.39
C ASN A 177 23.09 1.42 -10.13
N SER A 178 23.84 2.42 -10.63
CA SER A 178 25.16 2.22 -11.25
C SER A 178 26.31 2.11 -10.25
N LEU A 179 26.13 2.51 -8.98
CA LEU A 179 27.18 2.49 -7.97
C LEU A 179 27.41 1.07 -7.43
N GLU A 180 28.68 0.76 -7.14
CA GLU A 180 29.09 -0.57 -6.66
C GLU A 180 28.59 -0.87 -5.24
N ASP A 181 28.47 0.15 -4.38
CA ASP A 181 28.07 0.03 -2.98
C ASP A 181 26.54 0.11 -2.77
N THR A 182 25.75 0.13 -3.85
CA THR A 182 24.28 0.11 -3.79
C THR A 182 23.79 -1.27 -3.35
N ILE A 183 22.90 -1.28 -2.35
CA ILE A 183 22.35 -2.52 -1.76
C ILE A 183 21.57 -3.33 -2.80
N ASN A 184 20.72 -2.67 -3.59
CA ASN A 184 19.93 -3.29 -4.65
C ASN A 184 20.08 -2.49 -5.94
N ARG A 185 20.96 -2.95 -6.84
CA ARG A 185 21.24 -2.30 -8.12
C ARG A 185 20.14 -2.51 -9.18
N GLU A 186 19.17 -3.36 -8.87
CA GLU A 186 18.00 -3.63 -9.71
C GLU A 186 16.71 -3.05 -9.09
N GLN A 187 16.86 -2.03 -8.21
CA GLN A 187 15.73 -1.37 -7.57
C GLN A 187 14.83 -0.72 -8.63
N MET A 188 13.53 -1.07 -8.59
CA MET A 188 12.53 -0.62 -9.55
C MET A 188 11.92 0.69 -9.09
N LEU A 189 11.69 1.65 -10.00
CA LEU A 189 11.03 2.92 -9.69
C LEU A 189 9.60 2.92 -10.24
N PHE A 190 8.60 3.20 -9.39
CA PHE A 190 7.22 3.42 -9.81
C PHE A 190 6.90 4.91 -9.86
N GLY A 191 6.26 5.34 -10.95
CA GLY A 191 5.68 6.68 -11.09
C GLY A 191 4.34 6.79 -10.39
N ILE A 192 3.97 8.01 -9.99
CA ILE A 192 2.71 8.29 -9.30
C ILE A 192 1.87 9.26 -10.10
N ASN A 193 0.69 8.83 -10.54
CA ASN A 193 -0.32 9.68 -11.14
C ASN A 193 -0.98 10.54 -10.06
N GLN A 194 -0.96 11.87 -10.26
CA GLN A 194 -1.61 12.86 -9.43
C GLN A 194 -2.60 13.70 -10.26
N GLY A 195 -3.42 14.55 -9.62
CA GLY A 195 -4.40 15.41 -10.29
C GLY A 195 -5.64 15.69 -9.46
N GLY A 196 -5.59 15.40 -8.14
CA GLY A 196 -6.74 15.59 -7.23
C GLY A 196 -7.97 14.84 -7.74
N ILE A 197 -9.10 15.53 -7.77
CA ILE A 197 -10.39 14.98 -8.27
C ILE A 197 -10.71 15.41 -9.72
N TYR A 198 -9.74 15.94 -10.46
CA TYR A 198 -9.92 16.49 -11.81
C TYR A 198 -9.52 15.46 -12.88
N ASN A 199 -10.49 14.90 -13.59
CA ASN A 199 -10.29 13.84 -14.56
C ASN A 199 -9.32 14.24 -15.70
N ASP A 200 -9.42 15.45 -16.22
CA ASP A 200 -8.56 15.96 -17.28
C ASP A 200 -7.08 16.05 -16.84
N LEU A 201 -6.82 16.53 -15.63
CA LEU A 201 -5.45 16.56 -15.05
C LEU A 201 -4.93 15.14 -14.85
N ARG A 202 -5.75 14.23 -14.33
CA ARG A 202 -5.41 12.81 -14.11
C ARG A 202 -5.06 12.10 -15.43
N ILE A 203 -5.90 12.27 -16.44
CA ILE A 203 -5.70 11.67 -17.77
C ILE A 203 -4.42 12.20 -18.42
N ASN A 204 -4.25 13.53 -18.44
CA ASN A 204 -3.08 14.15 -19.06
C ASN A 204 -1.79 13.75 -18.35
N HIS A 205 -1.80 13.71 -17.01
CA HIS A 205 -0.64 13.29 -16.24
C HIS A 205 -0.32 11.80 -16.44
N MET A 206 -1.34 10.92 -16.53
CA MET A 206 -1.09 9.50 -16.79
C MET A 206 -0.44 9.32 -18.17
N LYS A 207 -0.90 10.00 -19.20
CA LYS A 207 -0.27 9.99 -20.54
C LYS A 207 1.18 10.43 -20.48
N GLU A 208 1.46 11.56 -19.80
CA GLU A 208 2.80 12.10 -19.69
C GLU A 208 3.78 11.15 -18.99
N ILE A 209 3.35 10.54 -17.87
CA ILE A 209 4.23 9.62 -17.13
C ILE A 209 4.34 8.25 -17.80
N ALA A 210 3.34 7.82 -18.55
CA ALA A 210 3.37 6.55 -19.31
C ALA A 210 4.48 6.56 -20.37
N ASP A 211 4.74 7.72 -21.01
CA ASP A 211 5.82 7.90 -21.99
C ASP A 211 7.23 7.73 -21.40
N LEU A 212 7.37 7.70 -20.07
CA LEU A 212 8.65 7.51 -19.39
C LEU A 212 9.03 6.01 -19.21
N ASP A 213 8.19 5.09 -19.63
CA ASP A 213 8.39 3.63 -19.64
C ASP A 213 8.92 3.05 -18.30
N LEU A 214 8.23 3.36 -17.22
CA LEU A 214 8.62 2.90 -15.88
C LEU A 214 8.22 1.43 -15.63
N PRO A 215 8.86 0.75 -14.66
CA PRO A 215 8.49 -0.61 -14.25
C PRO A 215 7.05 -0.77 -13.73
N GLY A 216 6.42 0.31 -13.26
CA GLY A 216 5.05 0.31 -12.78
C GLY A 216 4.52 1.72 -12.52
N TYR A 217 3.20 1.82 -12.38
CA TYR A 217 2.49 3.09 -12.19
C TYR A 217 1.51 3.00 -11.04
N SER A 218 1.44 4.08 -10.27
CA SER A 218 0.53 4.20 -9.14
C SER A 218 -0.48 5.31 -9.36
N ILE A 219 -1.64 5.17 -8.75
CA ILE A 219 -2.64 6.24 -8.63
C ILE A 219 -2.60 6.71 -7.18
N GLY A 220 -2.06 7.90 -6.95
CA GLY A 220 -1.93 8.51 -5.63
C GLY A 220 -2.93 9.63 -5.41
N GLY A 221 -2.98 10.17 -4.17
CA GLY A 221 -3.82 11.31 -3.81
C GLY A 221 -5.32 11.04 -3.90
N LEU A 222 -5.74 9.79 -3.69
CA LEU A 222 -7.11 9.36 -3.50
C LEU A 222 -7.30 8.79 -2.09
N ALA A 223 -8.56 8.58 -1.67
CA ALA A 223 -8.92 8.22 -0.29
C ALA A 223 -8.42 9.23 0.76
N VAL A 224 -8.40 10.52 0.40
CA VAL A 224 -7.98 11.65 1.23
C VAL A 224 -9.13 12.60 1.57
N GLY A 225 -10.38 12.13 1.44
CA GLY A 225 -11.59 12.87 1.83
C GLY A 225 -12.65 13.04 0.73
N GLU A 226 -12.38 12.61 -0.49
CA GLU A 226 -13.37 12.56 -1.56
C GLU A 226 -14.38 11.42 -1.33
N PRO A 227 -15.59 11.54 -1.91
CA PRO A 227 -16.55 10.43 -1.95
C PRO A 227 -15.95 9.21 -2.67
N THR A 228 -16.30 8.01 -2.20
CA THR A 228 -15.79 6.74 -2.77
C THR A 228 -16.12 6.60 -4.26
N GLU A 229 -17.29 7.05 -4.67
CA GLU A 229 -17.75 7.05 -6.07
C GLU A 229 -16.84 7.90 -6.96
N LYS A 230 -16.36 9.04 -6.42
CA LYS A 230 -15.42 9.91 -7.16
C LYS A 230 -14.07 9.26 -7.34
N MET A 231 -13.59 8.52 -6.33
CA MET A 231 -12.37 7.71 -6.47
C MET A 231 -12.53 6.67 -7.60
N TYR A 232 -13.66 5.97 -7.67
CA TYR A 232 -13.92 4.99 -8.72
C TYR A 232 -14.00 5.63 -10.11
N GLU A 233 -14.68 6.75 -10.24
CA GLU A 233 -14.75 7.55 -11.49
C GLU A 233 -13.33 7.92 -11.99
N ILE A 234 -12.45 8.34 -11.10
CA ILE A 234 -11.07 8.70 -11.45
C ILE A 234 -10.29 7.49 -11.93
N ILE A 235 -10.43 6.34 -11.25
CA ILE A 235 -9.75 5.10 -11.67
C ILE A 235 -10.22 4.72 -13.08
N GLU A 236 -11.51 4.75 -13.35
CA GLU A 236 -12.09 4.47 -14.67
C GLU A 236 -11.61 5.45 -15.75
N ALA A 237 -11.48 6.74 -15.39
CA ALA A 237 -11.00 7.76 -16.32
C ALA A 237 -9.51 7.57 -16.69
N VAL A 238 -8.68 7.07 -15.76
CA VAL A 238 -7.24 6.91 -15.93
C VAL A 238 -6.87 5.56 -16.56
N GLU A 239 -7.66 4.52 -16.27
CA GLU A 239 -7.40 3.13 -16.68
C GLU A 239 -7.03 2.97 -18.15
N PRO A 240 -7.73 3.56 -19.13
CA PRO A 240 -7.44 3.39 -20.56
C PRO A 240 -6.05 3.90 -20.99
N TYR A 241 -5.46 4.81 -20.21
CA TYR A 241 -4.17 5.45 -20.49
C TYR A 241 -3.00 4.86 -19.70
N ALA A 242 -3.30 4.03 -18.72
CA ALA A 242 -2.27 3.32 -17.96
C ALA A 242 -1.70 2.16 -18.80
N PRO A 243 -0.36 2.00 -18.88
CA PRO A 243 0.25 0.91 -19.65
C PRO A 243 -0.28 -0.47 -19.25
N LYS A 244 -0.60 -1.29 -20.25
CA LYS A 244 -1.27 -2.58 -20.04
C LYS A 244 -0.33 -3.68 -19.54
N ASP A 245 0.94 -3.60 -19.88
CA ASP A 245 1.99 -4.55 -19.51
C ASP A 245 2.74 -4.17 -18.21
N LYS A 246 2.25 -3.14 -17.52
CA LYS A 246 2.82 -2.67 -16.25
C LYS A 246 1.82 -2.85 -15.10
N PRO A 247 2.31 -3.12 -13.87
CA PRO A 247 1.44 -3.15 -12.69
C PRO A 247 0.88 -1.77 -12.36
N ARG A 248 -0.38 -1.76 -11.92
CA ARG A 248 -1.13 -0.58 -11.49
C ARG A 248 -1.39 -0.66 -10.01
N TYR A 249 -0.89 0.29 -9.27
CA TYR A 249 -0.97 0.33 -7.81
C TYR A 249 -1.88 1.47 -7.35
N LEU A 250 -2.95 1.16 -6.61
CA LEU A 250 -3.82 2.15 -5.96
C LEU A 250 -3.35 2.37 -4.53
N MET A 251 -2.81 3.56 -4.25
CA MET A 251 -2.13 3.86 -3.01
C MET A 251 -3.09 4.14 -1.84
N GLY A 252 -2.84 3.53 -0.70
CA GLY A 252 -3.54 3.81 0.55
C GLY A 252 -4.97 3.30 0.64
N VAL A 253 -5.43 2.48 -0.32
CA VAL A 253 -6.80 1.98 -0.43
C VAL A 253 -6.85 0.48 -0.14
N GLY A 254 -7.74 -0.03 0.66
CA GLY A 254 -8.81 0.58 1.43
C GLY A 254 -9.58 -0.50 2.16
N THR A 255 -10.93 -0.41 2.19
CA THR A 255 -11.78 -1.49 2.71
C THR A 255 -11.78 -2.70 1.78
N PRO A 256 -12.21 -3.90 2.24
CA PRO A 256 -12.35 -5.06 1.37
C PRO A 256 -13.20 -4.79 0.11
N VAL A 257 -14.25 -3.98 0.26
CA VAL A 257 -15.09 -3.57 -0.87
C VAL A 257 -14.29 -2.68 -1.84
N ASN A 258 -13.51 -1.70 -1.33
CA ASN A 258 -12.70 -0.84 -2.21
C ASN A 258 -11.64 -1.65 -2.99
N ILE A 259 -11.07 -2.70 -2.38
CA ILE A 259 -10.14 -3.59 -3.08
C ILE A 259 -10.86 -4.35 -4.20
N LEU A 260 -12.01 -4.93 -3.91
CA LEU A 260 -12.82 -5.65 -4.91
C LEU A 260 -13.23 -4.73 -6.07
N GLU A 261 -13.70 -3.52 -5.77
CA GLU A 261 -14.08 -2.49 -6.76
C GLU A 261 -12.87 -2.00 -7.57
N GLY A 262 -11.71 -1.83 -6.92
CA GLY A 262 -10.47 -1.45 -7.59
C GLY A 262 -9.98 -2.53 -8.56
N ILE A 263 -10.05 -3.80 -8.17
CA ILE A 263 -9.69 -4.93 -9.03
C ILE A 263 -10.62 -4.99 -10.24
N ALA A 264 -11.93 -4.83 -10.05
CA ALA A 264 -12.90 -4.78 -11.14
C ALA A 264 -12.61 -3.66 -12.15
N ARG A 265 -11.88 -2.61 -11.74
CA ARG A 265 -11.44 -1.46 -12.55
C ARG A 265 -10.01 -1.55 -13.05
N GLY A 266 -9.35 -2.71 -12.91
CA GLY A 266 -8.03 -2.96 -13.50
C GLY A 266 -6.84 -2.59 -12.61
N ILE A 267 -7.03 -2.45 -11.29
CA ILE A 267 -5.94 -2.27 -10.32
C ILE A 267 -5.36 -3.63 -9.92
N ASP A 268 -4.03 -3.71 -9.83
CA ASP A 268 -3.31 -4.95 -9.54
C ASP A 268 -2.78 -5.03 -8.11
N ILE A 269 -2.41 -3.89 -7.51
CA ILE A 269 -1.70 -3.85 -6.23
C ILE A 269 -2.33 -2.78 -5.34
N PHE A 270 -2.44 -3.10 -4.05
CA PHE A 270 -3.04 -2.24 -3.01
C PHE A 270 -2.19 -2.25 -1.75
N ASP A 271 -2.31 -1.18 -0.97
CA ASP A 271 -1.88 -1.12 0.43
C ASP A 271 -2.90 -0.35 1.25
N CYS A 272 -2.96 -0.62 2.52
CA CYS A 272 -3.67 0.21 3.49
C CYS A 272 -3.21 -0.11 4.92
N VAL A 273 -3.12 0.91 5.76
CA VAL A 273 -2.89 0.72 7.21
C VAL A 273 -4.14 0.27 7.95
N MET A 274 -5.32 0.36 7.31
CA MET A 274 -6.62 0.08 7.92
C MET A 274 -6.71 -1.32 8.54
N PRO A 275 -6.28 -2.41 7.89
CA PRO A 275 -6.40 -3.75 8.47
C PRO A 275 -5.74 -3.85 9.84
N SER A 276 -4.50 -3.40 9.97
CA SER A 276 -3.78 -3.44 11.24
C SER A 276 -4.24 -2.37 12.23
N ARG A 277 -4.59 -1.16 11.75
CA ARG A 277 -5.10 -0.08 12.61
C ARG A 277 -6.44 -0.45 13.23
N ASN A 278 -7.39 -0.88 12.42
CA ASN A 278 -8.75 -1.19 12.86
C ASN A 278 -8.79 -2.42 13.75
N ALA A 279 -7.98 -3.45 13.45
CA ALA A 279 -7.84 -4.63 14.29
C ALA A 279 -7.45 -4.30 15.74
N ARG A 280 -6.50 -3.38 15.93
CA ARG A 280 -6.08 -2.94 17.27
C ARG A 280 -7.19 -2.25 18.07
N HIS A 281 -8.25 -1.81 17.40
CA HIS A 281 -9.44 -1.22 17.99
C HIS A 281 -10.64 -2.18 17.97
N GLY A 282 -10.41 -3.46 17.63
CA GLY A 282 -11.42 -4.52 17.68
C GLY A 282 -12.33 -4.62 16.46
N GLN A 283 -12.03 -3.90 15.36
CA GLN A 283 -12.76 -4.04 14.10
C GLN A 283 -12.10 -5.12 13.24
N LEU A 284 -12.83 -6.20 12.98
CA LEU A 284 -12.36 -7.40 12.28
C LEU A 284 -13.14 -7.59 10.98
N PHE A 285 -12.42 -7.94 9.91
CA PHE A 285 -13.00 -8.20 8.59
C PHE A 285 -13.23 -9.69 8.41
N THR A 286 -14.42 -10.06 7.92
CA THR A 286 -14.83 -11.45 7.70
C THR A 286 -15.53 -11.61 6.35
N TRP A 287 -15.70 -12.85 5.91
CA TRP A 287 -16.45 -13.17 4.69
C TRP A 287 -17.95 -12.82 4.79
N GLU A 288 -18.46 -12.61 5.99
CA GLU A 288 -19.85 -12.23 6.26
C GLU A 288 -20.01 -10.70 6.44
N GLY A 289 -18.91 -9.96 6.56
CA GLY A 289 -18.91 -8.50 6.80
C GLY A 289 -17.94 -8.07 7.89
N VAL A 290 -18.20 -6.96 8.54
CA VAL A 290 -17.31 -6.31 9.50
C VAL A 290 -17.83 -6.50 10.93
N ARG A 291 -17.02 -7.14 11.80
CA ARG A 291 -17.34 -7.37 13.23
C ARG A 291 -16.63 -6.35 14.11
N ASN A 292 -17.33 -5.81 15.11
CA ASN A 292 -16.66 -5.16 16.23
C ASN A 292 -16.62 -6.15 17.40
N ILE A 293 -15.47 -6.77 17.61
CA ILE A 293 -15.30 -7.82 18.64
C ILE A 293 -15.50 -7.30 20.08
N ASN A 294 -15.46 -5.97 20.28
CA ASN A 294 -15.70 -5.37 21.59
C ASN A 294 -17.17 -5.41 22.03
N ASN A 295 -18.10 -5.76 21.14
CA ASN A 295 -19.52 -5.84 21.45
C ASN A 295 -19.78 -6.91 22.52
N ALA A 296 -20.76 -6.65 23.41
CA ALA A 296 -21.11 -7.55 24.52
C ALA A 296 -21.56 -8.94 24.06
N LYS A 297 -22.22 -9.02 22.90
CA LYS A 297 -22.69 -10.30 22.32
C LYS A 297 -21.60 -11.36 22.12
N TYR A 298 -20.33 -10.97 22.14
CA TYR A 298 -19.17 -11.87 21.97
C TYR A 298 -18.52 -12.28 23.30
N GLU A 299 -19.09 -11.92 24.44
CA GLU A 299 -18.49 -12.17 25.77
C GLU A 299 -18.31 -13.64 26.10
N VAL A 300 -19.26 -14.47 25.65
CA VAL A 300 -19.26 -15.92 25.83
C VAL A 300 -19.35 -16.67 24.48
N ASP A 301 -18.97 -16.05 23.39
CA ASP A 301 -19.04 -16.64 22.04
C ASP A 301 -17.78 -17.49 21.79
N GLU A 302 -17.92 -18.81 21.79
CA GLU A 302 -16.84 -19.78 21.60
C GLU A 302 -16.42 -19.93 20.13
N ARG A 303 -17.20 -19.39 19.19
CA ARG A 303 -16.90 -19.48 17.75
C ARG A 303 -15.64 -18.67 17.39
N PRO A 304 -14.95 -19.00 16.28
CA PRO A 304 -13.83 -18.23 15.76
C PRO A 304 -14.30 -16.84 15.28
N ILE A 305 -13.36 -15.92 15.02
CA ILE A 305 -13.68 -14.61 14.43
C ILE A 305 -14.53 -14.78 13.18
N ASP A 306 -14.14 -15.69 12.30
CA ASP A 306 -14.83 -16.03 11.05
C ASP A 306 -14.81 -17.55 10.87
N GLU A 307 -15.99 -18.14 10.73
CA GLU A 307 -16.16 -19.60 10.59
C GLU A 307 -15.71 -20.12 9.21
N HIS A 308 -15.54 -19.20 8.24
CA HIS A 308 -15.07 -19.48 6.89
C HIS A 308 -13.59 -19.12 6.68
N CYS A 309 -12.86 -18.80 7.75
CA CYS A 309 -11.47 -18.38 7.71
C CYS A 309 -10.53 -19.47 8.28
N ASP A 310 -9.56 -19.86 7.48
CA ASP A 310 -8.55 -20.87 7.83
C ASP A 310 -7.26 -20.28 8.45
N CYS A 311 -7.30 -19.00 8.86
CA CYS A 311 -6.12 -18.39 9.49
C CYS A 311 -5.79 -19.04 10.83
N PRO A 312 -4.50 -19.01 11.28
CA PRO A 312 -4.10 -19.59 12.55
C PRO A 312 -4.87 -19.06 13.76
N VAL A 313 -5.40 -17.85 13.68
CA VAL A 313 -6.20 -17.25 14.76
C VAL A 313 -7.58 -17.88 14.83
N CYS A 314 -8.29 -17.99 13.70
CA CYS A 314 -9.63 -18.59 13.66
C CYS A 314 -9.61 -20.09 13.97
N GLN A 315 -8.51 -20.77 13.67
CA GLN A 315 -8.36 -22.19 13.98
C GLN A 315 -8.14 -22.49 15.47
N ASN A 316 -7.67 -21.49 16.26
CA ASN A 316 -7.21 -21.75 17.61
C ASN A 316 -7.89 -20.91 18.71
N PHE A 317 -8.53 -19.79 18.37
CA PHE A 317 -9.02 -18.85 19.37
C PHE A 317 -10.47 -18.43 19.14
N SER A 318 -11.23 -18.32 20.24
CA SER A 318 -12.63 -17.90 20.22
C SER A 318 -12.78 -16.38 20.21
N ARG A 319 -13.94 -15.91 19.78
CA ARG A 319 -14.35 -14.49 19.88
C ARG A 319 -14.29 -14.00 21.33
N ALA A 320 -14.78 -14.81 22.27
CA ALA A 320 -14.78 -14.48 23.69
C ALA A 320 -13.36 -14.23 24.21
N TYR A 321 -12.41 -15.09 23.88
CA TYR A 321 -11.02 -14.95 24.32
C TYR A 321 -10.35 -13.71 23.74
N ILE A 322 -10.47 -13.48 22.41
CA ILE A 322 -9.90 -12.31 21.76
C ILE A 322 -10.52 -11.02 22.31
N ARG A 323 -11.85 -10.99 22.52
CA ARG A 323 -12.52 -9.86 23.15
C ARG A 323 -11.97 -9.61 24.56
N HIS A 324 -11.83 -10.64 25.38
CA HIS A 324 -11.26 -10.55 26.72
C HIS A 324 -9.87 -9.89 26.68
N LEU A 325 -8.97 -10.39 25.84
CA LEU A 325 -7.62 -9.86 25.71
C LEU A 325 -7.60 -8.38 25.31
N LEU A 326 -8.43 -7.99 24.33
CA LEU A 326 -8.52 -6.59 23.88
C LEU A 326 -9.09 -5.67 24.97
N LYS A 327 -10.11 -6.15 25.73
CA LYS A 327 -10.70 -5.40 26.85
C LYS A 327 -9.74 -5.26 28.03
N SER A 328 -8.89 -6.25 28.26
CA SER A 328 -7.87 -6.24 29.31
C SER A 328 -6.59 -5.49 28.89
N GLY A 329 -6.52 -4.99 27.64
CA GLY A 329 -5.34 -4.29 27.13
C GLY A 329 -4.13 -5.20 26.87
N GLU A 330 -4.34 -6.52 26.80
CA GLU A 330 -3.27 -7.48 26.51
C GLU A 330 -2.75 -7.36 25.08
N MET A 331 -1.43 -7.27 24.94
CA MET A 331 -0.78 -7.15 23.62
C MET A 331 -1.10 -8.32 22.70
N LEU A 332 -1.31 -9.53 23.27
CA LEU A 332 -1.69 -10.71 22.50
C LEU A 332 -3.02 -10.52 21.77
N GLY A 333 -4.01 -9.84 22.39
CA GLY A 333 -5.28 -9.53 21.75
C GLY A 333 -5.11 -8.68 20.49
N MET A 334 -4.29 -7.63 20.57
CA MET A 334 -3.97 -6.82 19.39
C MET A 334 -3.24 -7.63 18.31
N ARG A 335 -2.27 -8.46 18.70
CA ARG A 335 -1.53 -9.30 17.75
C ARG A 335 -2.45 -10.27 17.01
N LEU A 336 -3.32 -11.01 17.72
CA LEU A 336 -4.26 -11.96 17.14
C LEU A 336 -5.22 -11.25 16.17
N ALA A 337 -5.81 -10.14 16.60
CA ALA A 337 -6.70 -9.34 15.76
C ALA A 337 -6.01 -8.84 14.47
N VAL A 338 -4.76 -8.36 14.57
CA VAL A 338 -3.99 -7.89 13.42
C VAL A 338 -3.63 -9.03 12.47
N LEU A 339 -3.17 -10.18 13.00
CA LEU A 339 -2.87 -11.36 12.19
C LEU A 339 -4.10 -11.84 11.40
N HIS A 340 -5.27 -11.90 12.03
CA HIS A 340 -6.50 -12.25 11.35
C HIS A 340 -6.84 -11.29 10.21
N ASN A 341 -6.84 -9.98 10.47
CA ASN A 341 -7.19 -8.99 9.44
C ASN A 341 -6.20 -9.00 8.26
N LEU A 342 -4.90 -9.13 8.53
CA LEU A 342 -3.90 -9.19 7.46
C LEU A 342 -4.04 -10.48 6.65
N TYR A 343 -4.28 -11.61 7.32
CA TYR A 343 -4.60 -12.87 6.64
C TYR A 343 -5.82 -12.71 5.74
N PHE A 344 -6.90 -12.11 6.26
CA PHE A 344 -8.13 -11.89 5.50
C PHE A 344 -7.86 -11.09 4.20
N TYR A 345 -7.10 -9.99 4.26
CA TYR A 345 -6.78 -9.18 3.08
C TYR A 345 -5.92 -9.93 2.06
N ASN A 346 -4.91 -10.66 2.53
CA ASN A 346 -4.07 -11.47 1.66
C ASN A 346 -4.89 -12.60 1.00
N ASN A 347 -5.77 -13.24 1.79
CA ASN A 347 -6.63 -14.31 1.31
C ASN A 347 -7.72 -13.81 0.38
N LEU A 348 -8.29 -12.62 0.62
CA LEU A 348 -9.25 -11.98 -0.29
C LEU A 348 -8.65 -11.85 -1.71
N THR A 349 -7.42 -11.32 -1.83
CA THR A 349 -6.75 -11.22 -3.12
C THR A 349 -6.39 -12.59 -3.71
N ALA A 350 -6.07 -13.59 -2.87
CA ALA A 350 -5.82 -14.96 -3.33
C ALA A 350 -7.09 -15.60 -3.93
N VAL A 351 -8.21 -15.50 -3.23
CA VAL A 351 -9.51 -15.99 -3.73
C VAL A 351 -9.90 -15.28 -5.02
N ILE A 352 -9.72 -13.96 -5.09
CA ILE A 352 -10.01 -13.21 -6.33
C ILE A 352 -9.15 -13.71 -7.50
N ARG A 353 -7.87 -14.04 -7.28
CA ARG A 353 -7.03 -14.65 -8.32
C ARG A 353 -7.61 -16.00 -8.79
N GLU A 354 -8.06 -16.85 -7.88
CA GLU A 354 -8.72 -18.13 -8.21
C GLU A 354 -10.00 -17.92 -9.02
N GLN A 355 -10.82 -16.92 -8.64
CA GLN A 355 -12.03 -16.58 -9.39
C GLN A 355 -11.69 -16.11 -10.83
N LEU A 356 -10.65 -15.28 -10.97
CA LEU A 356 -10.15 -14.87 -12.30
C LEU A 356 -9.62 -16.05 -13.11
N ASP A 357 -8.82 -16.94 -12.49
CA ASP A 357 -8.30 -18.14 -13.14
C ASP A 357 -9.44 -19.07 -13.61
N ASN A 358 -10.54 -19.13 -12.88
CA ASN A 358 -11.72 -19.94 -13.21
C ASN A 358 -12.70 -19.23 -14.17
N GLY A 359 -12.64 -17.89 -14.33
CA GLY A 359 -13.59 -17.10 -15.12
C GLY A 359 -14.93 -16.91 -14.41
N THR A 360 -14.91 -16.82 -13.10
CA THR A 360 -16.09 -16.66 -12.20
C THR A 360 -16.00 -15.38 -11.36
N PHE A 361 -15.08 -14.47 -11.72
CA PHE A 361 -14.88 -13.24 -10.97
C PHE A 361 -16.11 -12.34 -10.94
N THR A 362 -16.84 -12.22 -12.06
CA THR A 362 -18.04 -11.38 -12.14
C THR A 362 -19.14 -11.84 -11.18
N GLU A 363 -19.35 -13.15 -11.04
CA GLU A 363 -20.32 -13.71 -10.08
C GLU A 363 -19.87 -13.45 -8.64
N TYR A 364 -18.59 -13.69 -8.37
CA TYR A 364 -17.96 -13.42 -7.08
C TYR A 364 -18.09 -11.95 -6.69
N TYR A 365 -17.75 -11.03 -7.60
CA TYR A 365 -17.86 -9.59 -7.40
C TYR A 365 -19.30 -9.17 -7.06
N ASN A 366 -20.30 -9.61 -7.85
CA ASN A 366 -21.70 -9.27 -7.63
C ASN A 366 -22.22 -9.76 -6.26
N LYS A 367 -21.74 -10.92 -5.79
CA LYS A 367 -22.07 -11.46 -4.47
C LYS A 367 -21.43 -10.64 -3.36
N TYR A 368 -20.13 -10.44 -3.40
CA TYR A 368 -19.37 -9.96 -2.24
C TYR A 368 -19.30 -8.44 -2.10
N ARG A 369 -19.51 -7.67 -3.16
CA ARG A 369 -19.55 -6.20 -3.09
C ARG A 369 -20.61 -5.65 -2.11
N ASN A 370 -21.67 -6.39 -1.90
CA ASN A 370 -22.76 -6.03 -0.99
C ASN A 370 -22.63 -6.64 0.42
N ILE A 371 -21.65 -7.52 0.65
CA ILE A 371 -21.47 -8.25 1.91
C ILE A 371 -20.27 -7.69 2.69
N LEU A 372 -19.11 -7.56 2.06
CA LEU A 372 -17.84 -7.30 2.74
C LEU A 372 -17.78 -5.97 3.52
N GLY A 373 -18.68 -5.03 3.23
CA GLY A 373 -18.78 -3.75 3.94
C GLY A 373 -19.86 -3.68 5.02
N VAL A 374 -20.71 -4.71 5.14
CA VAL A 374 -21.83 -4.72 6.07
C VAL A 374 -21.32 -4.90 7.50
N ARG A 375 -21.83 -4.09 8.44
CA ARG A 375 -21.55 -4.28 9.87
C ARG A 375 -22.48 -5.34 10.45
N ILE A 376 -21.92 -6.34 11.14
CA ILE A 376 -22.60 -7.50 11.70
C ILE A 376 -22.36 -7.68 13.19
#